data_83e81731fd0465b87fe4bc60ee0c3e05
#
_entry.id   83e81731fd0465b87fe4bc60ee0c3e05
#
_cell.length_a   1.000
_cell.length_b   1.000
_cell.length_c   1.000
_cell.angle_alpha   90.00
_cell.angle_beta   90.00
_cell.angle_gamma   90.00
#
_symmetry.space_group_name_H-M   'P 1'
#
loop_
_entity.id
_entity.type
_entity.pdbx_description
1 polymer ?
#
loop_
_entity_poly.entity_id
_entity_poly.type
_entity_poly.pdbx_seq_one_letter_code
_entity_poly.pdbx_strand_id
1 'polypeptide(L)'
;MKKTILLAIAITAFISCKDEKKAEEKIITTTEAITPISDATAENAVIYEANIRQYSPEGTFNAFTKDIPELKKLGVKIIWLMPIYPISMKNRKTTDGRLVSDIKDPKEKAKYLGSYYAISDYTAINPDLGTKEDFRNLVKTAHENGMYVILDWVANHTGWDHKWITEHPEYYHKNAKGEVTDPLNPETGKSWGWTDVAHLDYSNAGLNEAMKNEMLYWVKEENID
;
A
#
# COMPACT_ATOMS: atom_id res chain seq x y z
N MET A 1 -27.57 92.10 2.59
CA MET A 1 -27.43 91.05 3.63
C MET A 1 -28.22 89.83 3.15
N LYS A 2 -27.62 88.86 2.52
CA LYS A 2 -28.20 87.55 2.10
C LYS A 2 -27.41 86.43 2.71
N LYS A 3 -28.01 85.72 3.64
CA LYS A 3 -27.42 84.52 4.26
C LYS A 3 -27.65 83.31 3.37
N THR A 4 -26.56 82.71 2.90
CA THR A 4 -26.58 81.48 2.14
C THR A 4 -26.42 80.31 3.10
N ILE A 5 -27.42 79.43 3.16
CA ILE A 5 -27.40 78.19 3.94
C ILE A 5 -26.86 77.15 3.07
N LEU A 6 -25.69 76.59 3.45
CA LEU A 6 -25.15 75.38 2.85
C LEU A 6 -25.77 74.13 3.49
N LEU A 7 -26.47 73.36 2.67
CA LEU A 7 -27.03 72.07 3.09
C LEU A 7 -25.95 70.98 2.80
N ALA A 8 -25.37 70.39 3.85
CA ALA A 8 -24.47 69.26 3.75
C ALA A 8 -25.28 67.98 3.68
N ILE A 9 -25.21 67.29 2.54
CA ILE A 9 -25.81 65.96 2.37
C ILE A 9 -24.77 64.95 2.84
N ALA A 10 -25.05 64.28 3.97
CA ALA A 10 -24.25 63.17 4.43
C ALA A 10 -24.70 61.88 3.69
N ILE A 11 -23.83 61.35 2.83
CA ILE A 11 -24.04 60.05 2.19
C ILE A 11 -23.51 59.00 3.15
N THR A 12 -24.38 58.25 3.81
CA THR A 12 -24.06 57.06 4.58
C THR A 12 -23.95 55.88 3.63
N ALA A 13 -22.71 55.46 3.35
CA ALA A 13 -22.44 54.22 2.66
C ALA A 13 -22.63 53.04 3.62
N PHE A 14 -23.69 52.27 3.41
CA PHE A 14 -23.84 50.97 4.08
C PHE A 14 -22.87 49.97 3.44
N ILE A 15 -21.76 49.64 4.14
CA ILE A 15 -20.92 48.53 3.83
C ILE A 15 -21.60 47.28 4.41
N SER A 16 -22.28 46.54 3.54
CA SER A 16 -22.81 45.22 3.89
C SER A 16 -21.65 44.23 3.86
N CYS A 17 -21.08 43.90 5.02
CA CYS A 17 -20.24 42.72 5.18
C CYS A 17 -21.13 41.50 5.00
N LYS A 18 -20.99 40.82 3.87
CA LYS A 18 -21.44 39.45 3.72
C LYS A 18 -20.46 38.58 4.52
N ASP A 19 -20.89 38.12 5.68
CA ASP A 19 -20.25 36.97 6.36
C ASP A 19 -20.39 35.72 5.46
N GLU A 20 -19.38 35.44 4.69
CA GLU A 20 -19.20 34.11 4.14
C GLU A 20 -18.86 33.20 5.32
N LYS A 21 -19.87 32.57 5.90
CA LYS A 21 -19.66 31.36 6.70
C LYS A 21 -19.03 30.32 5.79
N LYS A 22 -17.70 30.18 5.86
CA LYS A 22 -17.02 28.93 5.45
C LYS A 22 -17.73 27.84 6.22
N ALA A 23 -18.52 27.04 5.51
CA ALA A 23 -18.91 25.73 6.00
C ALA A 23 -17.62 24.94 6.20
N GLU A 24 -17.16 24.81 7.45
CA GLU A 24 -16.23 23.77 7.82
C GLU A 24 -16.95 22.45 7.50
N GLU A 25 -16.55 21.84 6.42
CA GLU A 25 -16.89 20.47 6.09
C GLU A 25 -16.29 19.63 7.21
N LYS A 26 -17.15 19.31 8.19
CA LYS A 26 -16.83 18.40 9.26
C LYS A 26 -16.62 17.05 8.60
N ILE A 27 -15.37 16.72 8.29
CA ILE A 27 -14.96 15.36 7.93
C ILE A 27 -15.33 14.53 9.15
N ILE A 28 -16.51 13.91 9.09
CA ILE A 28 -16.90 12.86 10.03
C ILE A 28 -16.09 11.65 9.62
N THR A 29 -14.85 11.57 10.10
CA THR A 29 -14.14 10.31 10.21
C THR A 29 -14.85 9.50 11.30
N THR A 30 -15.96 8.85 10.95
CA THR A 30 -16.42 7.70 11.69
C THR A 30 -15.40 6.61 11.36
N THR A 31 -14.35 6.54 12.17
CA THR A 31 -13.61 5.29 12.34
C THR A 31 -14.63 4.31 12.92
N GLU A 32 -15.35 3.58 12.06
CA GLU A 32 -16.02 2.37 12.51
C GLU A 32 -14.92 1.51 13.12
N ALA A 33 -15.12 1.14 14.39
CA ALA A 33 -14.15 0.29 15.08
C ALA A 33 -14.03 -1.00 14.28
N ILE A 34 -12.82 -1.30 13.79
CA ILE A 34 -12.53 -2.53 13.06
C ILE A 34 -12.92 -3.68 13.99
N THR A 35 -13.89 -4.50 13.56
CA THR A 35 -14.26 -5.69 14.30
C THR A 35 -13.28 -6.79 13.91
N PRO A 36 -12.43 -7.29 14.81
CA PRO A 36 -11.48 -8.34 14.49
C PRO A 36 -12.18 -9.59 13.93
N ILE A 37 -11.49 -10.32 13.06
CA ILE A 37 -11.96 -11.62 12.57
C ILE A 37 -12.12 -12.54 13.79
N SER A 38 -13.34 -13.06 14.01
CA SER A 38 -13.59 -13.99 15.13
C SER A 38 -12.96 -15.35 14.87
N ASP A 39 -12.60 -16.08 15.95
CA ASP A 39 -12.07 -17.44 15.85
C ASP A 39 -13.01 -18.34 15.04
N ALA A 40 -14.33 -18.26 15.28
CA ALA A 40 -15.32 -19.02 14.52
C ALA A 40 -15.32 -18.69 13.01
N THR A 41 -15.05 -17.44 12.65
CA THR A 41 -14.88 -17.06 11.25
C THR A 41 -13.56 -17.60 10.70
N ALA A 42 -12.45 -17.44 11.43
CA ALA A 42 -11.14 -17.88 10.99
C ALA A 42 -11.08 -19.40 10.76
N GLU A 43 -11.75 -20.19 11.63
CA GLU A 43 -11.79 -21.65 11.54
C GLU A 43 -12.62 -22.19 10.33
N ASN A 44 -13.62 -21.43 9.88
CA ASN A 44 -14.59 -21.93 8.89
C ASN A 44 -14.65 -21.08 7.60
N ALA A 45 -13.84 -20.05 7.49
CA ALA A 45 -13.88 -19.13 6.36
C ALA A 45 -13.35 -19.77 5.07
N VAL A 46 -14.05 -19.54 3.98
CA VAL A 46 -13.47 -19.73 2.64
C VAL A 46 -12.58 -18.50 2.36
N ILE A 47 -11.31 -18.75 2.13
CA ILE A 47 -10.32 -17.72 1.76
C ILE A 47 -10.14 -17.76 0.24
N TYR A 48 -10.23 -16.60 -0.39
CA TYR A 48 -9.93 -16.43 -1.81
C TYR A 48 -8.61 -15.64 -1.96
N GLU A 49 -7.57 -16.33 -2.41
CA GLU A 49 -6.30 -15.69 -2.75
C GLU A 49 -6.42 -14.97 -4.10
N ALA A 50 -6.20 -13.66 -4.09
CA ALA A 50 -6.37 -12.81 -5.25
C ALA A 50 -5.04 -12.22 -5.73
N ASN A 51 -4.61 -12.64 -6.91
CA ASN A 51 -3.52 -11.98 -7.63
C ASN A 51 -4.11 -10.89 -8.52
N ILE A 52 -4.16 -9.65 -8.04
CA ILE A 52 -4.80 -8.53 -8.74
C ILE A 52 -4.23 -8.34 -10.15
N ARG A 53 -2.90 -8.40 -10.31
CA ARG A 53 -2.23 -8.24 -11.62
C ARG A 53 -2.66 -9.27 -12.66
N GLN A 54 -3.07 -10.46 -12.23
CA GLN A 54 -3.41 -11.59 -13.11
C GLN A 54 -4.91 -11.89 -13.13
N TYR A 55 -5.70 -11.20 -12.32
CA TYR A 55 -7.12 -11.48 -12.15
C TYR A 55 -7.93 -11.12 -13.41
N SER A 56 -7.58 -10.01 -14.03
CA SER A 56 -8.26 -9.52 -15.23
C SER A 56 -7.25 -9.01 -16.26
N PRO A 57 -7.68 -8.76 -17.51
CA PRO A 57 -6.80 -8.13 -18.51
C PRO A 57 -6.25 -6.75 -18.09
N GLU A 58 -7.01 -6.00 -17.29
CA GLU A 58 -6.62 -4.70 -16.75
C GLU A 58 -5.62 -4.83 -15.62
N GLY A 59 -5.69 -5.90 -14.83
CA GLY A 59 -4.83 -6.16 -13.68
C GLY A 59 -4.95 -5.14 -12.55
N THR A 60 -6.15 -4.59 -12.30
CA THR A 60 -6.37 -3.46 -11.39
C THR A 60 -7.34 -3.78 -10.25
N PHE A 61 -7.24 -3.02 -9.14
CA PHE A 61 -8.21 -3.10 -8.03
C PHE A 61 -9.64 -2.87 -8.51
N ASN A 62 -9.85 -1.89 -9.39
CA ASN A 62 -11.19 -1.56 -9.90
C ASN A 62 -11.80 -2.69 -10.72
N ALA A 63 -11.00 -3.46 -11.45
CA ALA A 63 -11.49 -4.63 -12.17
C ALA A 63 -11.91 -5.75 -11.20
N PHE A 64 -11.08 -6.03 -10.18
CA PHE A 64 -11.39 -7.03 -9.15
C PHE A 64 -12.61 -6.66 -8.31
N THR A 65 -12.72 -5.39 -7.90
CA THR A 65 -13.81 -4.89 -7.05
C THR A 65 -15.20 -5.19 -7.61
N LYS A 66 -15.35 -5.18 -8.95
CA LYS A 66 -16.63 -5.48 -9.61
C LYS A 66 -17.14 -6.90 -9.33
N ASP A 67 -16.22 -7.84 -9.10
CA ASP A 67 -16.57 -9.25 -8.93
C ASP A 67 -16.70 -9.67 -7.46
N ILE A 68 -16.47 -8.76 -6.50
CA ILE A 68 -16.66 -9.03 -5.07
C ILE A 68 -18.05 -9.57 -4.74
N PRO A 69 -19.18 -9.05 -5.32
CA PRO A 69 -20.49 -9.64 -5.09
C PRO A 69 -20.62 -11.09 -5.58
N GLU A 70 -19.92 -11.48 -6.63
CA GLU A 70 -19.91 -12.86 -7.11
C GLU A 70 -19.09 -13.77 -6.19
N LEU A 71 -17.95 -13.29 -5.65
CA LEU A 71 -17.19 -14.02 -4.64
C LEU A 71 -18.01 -14.28 -3.37
N LYS A 72 -18.86 -13.32 -2.97
CA LYS A 72 -19.83 -13.52 -1.89
C LYS A 72 -20.79 -14.68 -2.18
N LYS A 73 -21.32 -14.77 -3.40
CA LYS A 73 -22.22 -15.87 -3.79
C LYS A 73 -21.53 -17.23 -3.76
N LEU A 74 -20.22 -17.27 -4.00
CA LEU A 74 -19.39 -18.47 -3.86
C LEU A 74 -19.10 -18.85 -2.41
N GLY A 75 -19.51 -18.01 -1.43
CA GLY A 75 -19.29 -18.26 -0.01
C GLY A 75 -17.92 -17.75 0.51
N VAL A 76 -17.18 -16.98 -0.27
CA VAL A 76 -15.93 -16.35 0.18
C VAL A 76 -16.20 -15.46 1.37
N LYS A 77 -15.35 -15.56 2.38
CA LYS A 77 -15.44 -14.80 3.62
C LYS A 77 -14.23 -13.90 3.84
N ILE A 78 -13.07 -14.32 3.37
CA ILE A 78 -11.82 -13.59 3.46
C ILE A 78 -11.21 -13.46 2.06
N ILE A 79 -10.88 -12.24 1.67
CA ILE A 79 -10.10 -11.96 0.47
C ILE A 79 -8.65 -11.78 0.92
N TRP A 80 -7.76 -12.65 0.46
CA TRP A 80 -6.32 -12.55 0.66
C TRP A 80 -5.68 -11.96 -0.59
N LEU A 81 -5.26 -10.70 -0.52
CA LEU A 81 -4.55 -10.05 -1.62
C LEU A 81 -3.08 -10.44 -1.60
N MET A 82 -2.58 -11.04 -2.69
CA MET A 82 -1.15 -11.17 -2.93
C MET A 82 -0.46 -9.79 -2.87
N PRO A 83 0.89 -9.71 -2.71
CA PRO A 83 1.53 -8.43 -2.45
C PRO A 83 1.13 -7.33 -3.43
N ILE A 84 0.63 -6.23 -2.88
CA ILE A 84 0.11 -5.07 -3.62
C ILE A 84 1.08 -3.88 -3.62
N TYR A 85 2.26 -4.06 -3.05
CA TYR A 85 3.27 -3.03 -2.83
C TYR A 85 4.05 -2.72 -4.11
N PRO A 86 4.72 -1.55 -4.20
CA PRO A 86 5.63 -1.24 -5.30
C PRO A 86 6.76 -2.28 -5.37
N ILE A 87 7.05 -2.71 -6.58
CA ILE A 87 8.07 -3.72 -6.86
C ILE A 87 9.43 -3.07 -7.05
N SER A 88 10.47 -3.61 -6.41
CA SER A 88 11.86 -3.17 -6.58
C SER A 88 12.28 -3.13 -8.05
N MET A 89 12.94 -2.05 -8.42
CA MET A 89 13.53 -1.87 -9.75
C MET A 89 15.00 -2.35 -9.78
N LYS A 90 15.64 -2.45 -8.60
CA LYS A 90 17.03 -2.84 -8.47
C LYS A 90 17.16 -4.36 -8.43
N ASN A 91 18.11 -4.90 -9.17
CA ASN A 91 18.38 -6.33 -9.30
C ASN A 91 17.19 -7.18 -9.80
N ARG A 92 16.19 -6.53 -10.44
CA ARG A 92 15.05 -7.21 -11.03
C ARG A 92 15.50 -8.25 -12.06
N LYS A 93 14.89 -9.43 -12.00
CA LYS A 93 15.20 -10.54 -12.88
C LYS A 93 14.15 -10.77 -13.94
N THR A 94 14.61 -11.30 -15.07
CA THR A 94 13.76 -11.93 -16.08
C THR A 94 13.36 -13.34 -15.64
N THR A 95 12.43 -13.96 -16.35
CA THR A 95 12.01 -15.35 -16.09
C THR A 95 13.12 -16.39 -16.30
N ASP A 96 14.13 -16.05 -17.11
CA ASP A 96 15.32 -16.90 -17.33
C ASP A 96 16.50 -16.54 -16.43
N GLY A 97 16.30 -15.64 -15.44
CA GLY A 97 17.27 -15.31 -14.39
C GLY A 97 18.28 -14.22 -14.75
N ARG A 98 18.26 -13.65 -15.96
CA ARG A 98 19.09 -12.49 -16.32
C ARG A 98 18.62 -11.23 -15.58
N LEU A 99 19.51 -10.28 -15.37
CA LEU A 99 19.10 -8.97 -14.85
C LEU A 99 18.36 -8.16 -15.91
N VAL A 100 17.23 -7.58 -15.53
CA VAL A 100 16.46 -6.69 -16.41
C VAL A 100 17.24 -5.43 -16.77
N SER A 101 18.20 -5.01 -15.93
CA SER A 101 19.14 -3.92 -16.22
C SER A 101 19.96 -4.14 -17.48
N ASP A 102 20.27 -5.40 -17.80
CA ASP A 102 21.14 -5.78 -18.92
C ASP A 102 20.40 -5.75 -20.27
N ILE A 103 19.08 -5.68 -20.25
CA ILE A 103 18.24 -5.57 -21.43
C ILE A 103 18.31 -4.14 -21.96
N LYS A 104 18.81 -3.99 -23.21
CA LYS A 104 18.98 -2.68 -23.86
C LYS A 104 17.70 -2.16 -24.52
N ASP A 105 16.88 -3.07 -25.08
CA ASP A 105 15.62 -2.70 -25.71
C ASP A 105 14.56 -2.33 -24.66
N PRO A 106 14.07 -1.07 -24.65
CA PRO A 106 13.04 -0.64 -23.70
C PRO A 106 11.73 -1.43 -23.79
N LYS A 107 11.34 -1.87 -25.00
CA LYS A 107 10.12 -2.65 -25.21
C LYS A 107 10.25 -4.05 -24.63
N GLU A 108 11.43 -4.67 -24.79
CA GLU A 108 11.71 -5.95 -24.16
C GLU A 108 11.79 -5.82 -22.64
N LYS A 109 12.50 -4.81 -22.13
CA LYS A 109 12.63 -4.50 -20.72
C LYS A 109 11.27 -4.32 -20.03
N ALA A 110 10.33 -3.66 -20.67
CA ALA A 110 9.00 -3.38 -20.13
C ALA A 110 8.14 -4.65 -19.92
N LYS A 111 8.50 -5.78 -20.53
CA LYS A 111 7.78 -7.05 -20.34
C LYS A 111 8.03 -7.68 -18.96
N TYR A 112 9.11 -7.29 -18.29
CA TYR A 112 9.53 -7.89 -17.02
C TYR A 112 9.17 -6.99 -15.85
N LEU A 113 8.00 -7.23 -15.26
CA LEU A 113 7.46 -6.42 -14.16
C LEU A 113 8.13 -6.71 -12.81
N GLY A 114 8.86 -7.81 -12.70
CA GLY A 114 9.51 -8.24 -11.46
C GLY A 114 8.62 -9.06 -10.55
N SER A 115 9.21 -9.47 -9.41
CA SER A 115 8.53 -10.24 -8.39
C SER A 115 7.69 -9.34 -7.49
N TYR A 116 6.45 -9.69 -7.21
CA TYR A 116 5.61 -9.02 -6.19
C TYR A 116 6.25 -9.04 -4.80
N TYR A 117 7.08 -10.06 -4.55
CA TYR A 117 7.75 -10.26 -3.27
C TYR A 117 9.02 -9.42 -3.10
N ALA A 118 9.48 -8.71 -4.15
CA ALA A 118 10.58 -7.76 -4.05
C ALA A 118 10.05 -6.36 -3.69
N ILE A 119 9.64 -6.17 -2.44
CA ILE A 119 8.94 -4.97 -1.97
C ILE A 119 9.91 -3.81 -1.80
N SER A 120 9.60 -2.66 -2.42
CA SER A 120 10.39 -1.43 -2.27
C SER A 120 9.82 -0.44 -1.24
N ASP A 121 8.54 -0.56 -0.88
CA ASP A 121 7.87 0.25 0.15
C ASP A 121 6.65 -0.50 0.70
N TYR A 122 6.64 -0.77 2.01
CA TYR A 122 5.54 -1.52 2.65
C TYR A 122 4.27 -0.71 2.86
N THR A 123 4.30 0.62 2.77
CA THR A 123 3.14 1.50 3.01
C THR A 123 2.59 2.16 1.74
N ALA A 124 3.11 1.77 0.59
CA ALA A 124 2.67 2.28 -0.71
C ALA A 124 1.92 1.21 -1.52
N ILE A 125 1.10 1.68 -2.44
CA ILE A 125 0.42 0.86 -3.45
C ILE A 125 1.27 0.80 -4.71
N ASN A 126 1.38 -0.38 -5.33
CA ASN A 126 1.92 -0.51 -6.67
C ASN A 126 1.04 0.26 -7.67
N PRO A 127 1.58 1.28 -8.35
CA PRO A 127 0.79 2.13 -9.24
C PRO A 127 0.18 1.38 -10.44
N ASP A 128 0.73 0.22 -10.79
CA ASP A 128 0.17 -0.63 -11.86
C ASP A 128 -1.17 -1.25 -11.48
N LEU A 129 -1.48 -1.36 -10.17
CA LEU A 129 -2.73 -1.94 -9.67
C LEU A 129 -3.83 -0.89 -9.48
N GLY A 130 -3.48 0.39 -9.43
CA GLY A 130 -4.39 1.51 -9.19
C GLY A 130 -3.88 2.48 -8.12
N THR A 131 -4.80 3.27 -7.56
CA THR A 131 -4.54 4.26 -6.53
C THR A 131 -4.89 3.75 -5.13
N LYS A 132 -4.48 4.47 -4.08
CA LYS A 132 -4.96 4.22 -2.72
C LYS A 132 -6.48 4.30 -2.60
N GLU A 133 -7.10 5.21 -3.33
CA GLU A 133 -8.56 5.35 -3.33
C GLU A 133 -9.24 4.13 -3.96
N ASP A 134 -8.68 3.58 -5.02
CA ASP A 134 -9.17 2.34 -5.63
C ASP A 134 -9.06 1.16 -4.66
N PHE A 135 -7.95 1.08 -3.92
CA PHE A 135 -7.76 0.08 -2.87
C PHE A 135 -8.77 0.24 -1.73
N ARG A 136 -8.96 1.46 -1.22
CA ARG A 136 -9.97 1.76 -0.18
C ARG A 136 -11.39 1.41 -0.64
N ASN A 137 -11.70 1.66 -1.90
CA ASN A 137 -12.97 1.27 -2.49
C ASN A 137 -13.14 -0.26 -2.53
N LEU A 138 -12.06 -1.01 -2.83
CA LEU A 138 -12.06 -2.47 -2.77
C LEU A 138 -12.36 -2.95 -1.34
N VAL A 139 -11.61 -2.46 -0.34
CA VAL A 139 -11.79 -2.83 1.08
C VAL A 139 -13.22 -2.51 1.53
N LYS A 140 -13.71 -1.30 1.26
CA LYS A 140 -15.07 -0.89 1.57
C LYS A 140 -16.12 -1.82 0.94
N THR A 141 -15.95 -2.13 -0.35
CA THR A 141 -16.88 -3.02 -1.07
C THR A 141 -16.87 -4.44 -0.48
N ALA A 142 -15.71 -4.94 -0.07
CA ALA A 142 -15.61 -6.23 0.62
C ALA A 142 -16.37 -6.22 1.94
N HIS A 143 -16.17 -5.20 2.78
CA HIS A 143 -16.87 -5.03 4.06
C HIS A 143 -18.38 -4.90 3.88
N GLU A 144 -18.87 -4.11 2.93
CA GLU A 144 -20.29 -3.97 2.59
C GLU A 144 -20.90 -5.31 2.13
N ASN A 145 -20.10 -6.22 1.61
CA ASN A 145 -20.50 -7.57 1.26
C ASN A 145 -20.30 -8.58 2.40
N GLY A 146 -19.86 -8.16 3.58
CA GLY A 146 -19.63 -8.97 4.77
C GLY A 146 -18.42 -9.90 4.65
N MET A 147 -17.42 -9.47 3.89
CA MET A 147 -16.11 -10.13 3.74
C MET A 147 -15.01 -9.31 4.39
N TYR A 148 -13.95 -9.98 4.78
CA TYR A 148 -12.73 -9.42 5.33
C TYR A 148 -11.65 -9.31 4.24
N VAL A 149 -10.69 -8.41 4.42
CA VAL A 149 -9.54 -8.24 3.52
C VAL A 149 -8.25 -8.37 4.32
N ILE A 150 -7.40 -9.31 3.92
CA ILE A 150 -6.05 -9.47 4.46
C ILE A 150 -5.02 -9.33 3.36
N LEU A 151 -3.80 -8.93 3.74
CA LEU A 151 -2.68 -8.77 2.81
C LEU A 151 -1.65 -9.87 3.00
N ASP A 152 -1.06 -10.33 1.90
CA ASP A 152 0.17 -11.11 1.93
C ASP A 152 1.30 -10.22 2.49
N TRP A 153 1.94 -10.71 3.56
CA TRP A 153 2.98 -9.96 4.25
C TRP A 153 4.36 -10.59 4.09
N VAL A 154 5.22 -9.91 3.36
CA VAL A 154 6.58 -10.38 3.05
C VAL A 154 7.54 -9.91 4.13
N ALA A 155 7.65 -10.68 5.22
CA ALA A 155 8.48 -10.30 6.37
C ALA A 155 9.97 -10.70 6.24
N ASN A 156 10.32 -11.62 5.33
CA ASN A 156 11.66 -12.21 5.29
C ASN A 156 12.73 -11.32 4.63
N HIS A 157 12.32 -10.44 3.70
CA HIS A 157 13.24 -9.66 2.87
C HIS A 157 12.56 -8.43 2.30
N THR A 158 13.34 -7.50 1.79
CA THR A 158 12.87 -6.35 0.99
C THR A 158 13.48 -6.38 -0.41
N GLY A 159 13.00 -5.52 -1.31
CA GLY A 159 13.74 -5.18 -2.52
C GLY A 159 15.02 -4.39 -2.19
N TRP A 160 15.97 -4.37 -3.14
CA TRP A 160 17.26 -3.71 -2.95
C TRP A 160 17.21 -2.17 -3.00
N ASP A 161 16.09 -1.58 -3.37
CA ASP A 161 15.83 -0.13 -3.37
C ASP A 161 14.86 0.29 -2.25
N HIS A 162 14.57 -0.61 -1.30
CA HIS A 162 13.83 -0.24 -0.10
C HIS A 162 14.62 0.79 0.72
N LYS A 163 13.92 1.80 1.29
CA LYS A 163 14.54 2.89 2.07
C LYS A 163 15.47 2.41 3.18
N TRP A 164 15.13 1.29 3.83
CA TRP A 164 15.93 0.73 4.92
C TRP A 164 17.33 0.27 4.49
N ILE A 165 17.56 -0.02 3.21
CA ILE A 165 18.92 -0.37 2.72
C ILE A 165 19.92 0.76 3.01
N THR A 166 19.49 2.00 2.95
CA THR A 166 20.33 3.20 3.16
C THR A 166 20.13 3.83 4.53
N GLU A 167 18.90 3.84 5.05
CA GLU A 167 18.56 4.50 6.31
C GLU A 167 18.88 3.63 7.53
N HIS A 168 18.69 2.30 7.39
CA HIS A 168 18.81 1.30 8.43
C HIS A 168 19.53 0.03 7.95
N PRO A 169 20.79 0.14 7.47
CA PRO A 169 21.56 -1.01 6.97
C PRO A 169 21.82 -2.07 8.05
N GLU A 170 21.62 -1.75 9.32
CA GLU A 170 21.66 -2.68 10.46
C GLU A 170 20.45 -3.63 10.53
N TYR A 171 19.41 -3.39 9.75
CA TYR A 171 18.23 -4.27 9.67
C TYR A 171 18.46 -5.50 8.77
N TYR A 172 19.62 -5.60 8.12
CA TYR A 172 19.90 -6.63 7.13
C TYR A 172 21.04 -7.55 7.55
N HIS A 173 20.90 -8.81 7.18
CA HIS A 173 22.01 -9.77 7.26
C HIS A 173 23.20 -9.31 6.41
N LYS A 174 24.41 -9.45 6.96
CA LYS A 174 25.65 -9.05 6.30
C LYS A 174 26.62 -10.24 6.24
N ASN A 175 27.36 -10.31 5.15
CA ASN A 175 28.47 -11.24 5.03
C ASN A 175 29.69 -10.80 5.85
N ALA A 176 30.76 -11.60 5.85
CA ALA A 176 32.00 -11.29 6.58
C ALA A 176 32.71 -10.00 6.12
N LYS A 177 32.33 -9.45 4.96
CA LYS A 177 32.83 -8.16 4.47
C LYS A 177 31.94 -6.98 4.87
N GLY A 178 30.84 -7.21 5.58
CA GLY A 178 29.87 -6.20 5.96
C GLY A 178 28.87 -5.82 4.86
N GLU A 179 28.82 -6.56 3.76
CA GLU A 179 27.89 -6.33 2.65
C GLU A 179 26.55 -7.00 2.95
N VAL A 180 25.43 -6.34 2.66
CA VAL A 180 24.07 -6.90 2.77
C VAL A 180 23.96 -8.12 1.83
N THR A 181 23.31 -9.19 2.30
CA THR A 181 23.13 -10.42 1.52
C THR A 181 21.68 -10.60 1.06
N ASP A 182 21.49 -11.41 0.03
CA ASP A 182 20.22 -12.05 -0.26
C ASP A 182 19.91 -13.15 0.79
N PRO A 183 18.67 -13.68 0.84
CA PRO A 183 18.29 -14.72 1.78
C PRO A 183 19.18 -15.96 1.69
N LEU A 184 19.68 -16.39 2.85
CA LEU A 184 20.58 -17.54 2.98
C LEU A 184 19.82 -18.74 3.54
N ASN A 185 20.20 -19.93 3.07
CA ASN A 185 19.76 -21.18 3.66
C ASN A 185 20.39 -21.31 5.07
N PRO A 186 19.58 -21.44 6.13
CA PRO A 186 20.08 -21.44 7.52
C PRO A 186 20.96 -22.66 7.84
N GLU A 187 20.79 -23.79 7.13
CA GLU A 187 21.56 -25.00 7.36
C GLU A 187 22.94 -24.95 6.68
N THR A 188 23.02 -24.33 5.50
CA THR A 188 24.25 -24.35 4.68
C THR A 188 24.97 -23.02 4.62
N GLY A 189 24.31 -21.92 5.02
CA GLY A 189 24.83 -20.55 4.88
C GLY A 189 24.94 -20.07 3.43
N LYS A 190 24.44 -20.84 2.46
CA LYS A 190 24.50 -20.49 1.04
C LYS A 190 23.24 -19.73 0.62
N SER A 191 23.39 -18.84 -0.36
CA SER A 191 22.25 -18.14 -0.99
C SER A 191 21.23 -19.14 -1.54
N TRP A 192 19.93 -18.83 -1.33
CA TRP A 192 18.81 -19.48 -2.02
C TRP A 192 18.75 -19.11 -3.52
N GLY A 193 19.55 -18.17 -3.97
CA GLY A 193 19.51 -17.64 -5.33
C GLY A 193 18.44 -16.54 -5.52
N TRP A 194 17.86 -16.02 -4.43
CA TRP A 194 16.89 -14.93 -4.47
C TRP A 194 17.59 -13.57 -4.49
N THR A 195 18.48 -13.40 -5.46
CA THR A 195 19.40 -12.26 -5.53
C THR A 195 18.74 -10.93 -5.91
N ASP A 196 17.45 -10.94 -6.18
CA ASP A 196 16.61 -9.75 -6.40
C ASP A 196 16.05 -9.13 -5.11
N VAL A 197 16.30 -9.75 -3.95
CA VAL A 197 15.84 -9.28 -2.64
C VAL A 197 16.97 -9.30 -1.60
N ALA A 198 16.83 -8.50 -0.54
CA ALA A 198 17.78 -8.30 0.56
C ALA A 198 17.23 -8.90 1.85
N HIS A 199 18.01 -9.75 2.53
CA HIS A 199 17.59 -10.52 3.70
C HIS A 199 17.53 -9.67 4.97
N LEU A 200 16.38 -9.65 5.65
CA LEU A 200 16.17 -8.97 6.92
C LEU A 200 16.69 -9.79 8.11
N ASP A 201 17.25 -9.09 9.11
CA ASP A 201 17.82 -9.68 10.33
C ASP A 201 16.97 -9.37 11.56
N TYR A 202 16.07 -10.26 11.92
CA TYR A 202 15.18 -10.11 13.07
C TYR A 202 15.86 -10.29 14.44
N SER A 203 17.17 -10.50 14.50
CA SER A 203 17.93 -10.34 15.74
C SER A 203 18.01 -8.86 16.16
N ASN A 204 17.77 -7.92 15.24
CA ASN A 204 17.69 -6.49 15.50
C ASN A 204 16.30 -6.09 16.03
N ALA A 205 16.24 -5.65 17.29
CA ALA A 205 14.98 -5.23 17.92
C ALA A 205 14.33 -4.01 17.23
N GLY A 206 15.12 -3.12 16.63
CA GLY A 206 14.61 -1.97 15.87
C GLY A 206 13.86 -2.40 14.62
N LEU A 207 14.31 -3.45 13.93
CA LEU A 207 13.59 -4.01 12.80
C LEU A 207 12.22 -4.57 13.21
N ASN A 208 12.14 -5.26 14.36
CA ASN A 208 10.87 -5.80 14.84
C ASN A 208 9.81 -4.70 15.02
N GLU A 209 10.21 -3.58 15.63
CA GLU A 209 9.31 -2.43 15.82
C GLU A 209 8.98 -1.73 14.48
N ALA A 210 9.96 -1.55 13.61
CA ALA A 210 9.74 -0.95 12.30
C ALA A 210 8.75 -1.79 11.48
N MET A 211 8.97 -3.11 11.38
CA MET A 211 8.09 -4.02 10.63
C MET A 211 6.67 -4.05 11.21
N LYS A 212 6.53 -4.08 12.53
CA LYS A 212 5.23 -3.98 13.19
C LYS A 212 4.49 -2.69 12.82
N ASN A 213 5.20 -1.56 12.77
CA ASN A 213 4.59 -0.28 12.42
C ASN A 213 4.16 -0.24 10.94
N GLU A 214 4.92 -0.83 10.02
CA GLU A 214 4.49 -0.97 8.62
C GLU A 214 3.21 -1.82 8.50
N MET A 215 3.07 -2.90 9.28
CA MET A 215 1.83 -3.71 9.33
C MET A 215 0.65 -2.91 9.91
N LEU A 216 0.89 -2.22 11.03
CA LEU A 216 -0.15 -1.42 11.70
C LEU A 216 -0.67 -0.27 10.84
N TYR A 217 0.13 0.23 9.91
CA TYR A 217 -0.30 1.24 8.94
C TYR A 217 -1.54 0.76 8.16
N TRP A 218 -1.52 -0.44 7.62
CA TRP A 218 -2.62 -0.97 6.80
C TRP A 218 -3.90 -1.17 7.61
N VAL A 219 -3.78 -1.64 8.86
CA VAL A 219 -4.93 -1.80 9.76
C VAL A 219 -5.52 -0.45 10.16
N LYS A 220 -4.66 0.54 10.49
CA LYS A 220 -5.12 1.82 11.05
C LYS A 220 -5.55 2.83 9.99
N GLU A 221 -4.82 2.89 8.88
CA GLU A 221 -5.00 3.94 7.87
C GLU A 221 -5.79 3.45 6.64
N GLU A 222 -5.69 2.16 6.34
CA GLU A 222 -6.31 1.58 5.14
C GLU A 222 -7.45 0.60 5.47
N ASN A 223 -7.76 0.41 6.77
CA ASN A 223 -8.92 -0.33 7.30
C ASN A 223 -9.01 -1.80 6.82
N ILE A 224 -7.86 -2.49 6.69
CA ILE A 224 -7.85 -3.95 6.48
C ILE A 224 -8.07 -4.69 7.81
N ASP A 225 -8.32 -6.00 7.74
CA ASP A 225 -8.63 -6.88 8.86
C ASP A 225 -7.41 -7.76 9.24
#